data_51bab671694fbb91e8040751a80e5d72
#
_entry.id   51bab671694fbb91e8040751a80e5d72
#
_cell.length_a   1.000
_cell.length_b   1.000
_cell.length_c   1.000
_cell.angle_alpha   90.00
_cell.angle_beta   90.00
_cell.angle_gamma   90.00
#
_symmetry.space_group_name_H-M   'P 1'
#
loop_
_entity.id
_entity.type
_entity.pdbx_description
1 polymer ?
#
loop_
_entity_poly.entity_id
_entity_poly.type
_entity_poly.pdbx_seq_one_letter_code
_entity_poly.pdbx_strand_id
1 'polypeptide(L)'
;MGVDVGNRWERLYQGVKDSIGDYFYLFTELHTAMILSRSGNAFQLSQLHASLSDWTKTRYTNETSIAQELISGISAYEAKDYAIASKIILPQRYSLSVLGGSHAQQDVITQYLINAELKNHNVNTVTGLMKERVSRRTQWDDKPQQFMEMWQKIDAMKDGMSDDVFRQLLRKAQ
;
A
#
# COMPACT_ATOMS: atom_id res chain seq x y z
N MET A 1 -6.90 -6.01 3.80
CA MET A 1 -6.88 -5.14 4.97
C MET A 1 -8.33 -4.95 5.37
N GLY A 2 -8.70 -4.92 6.62
CA GLY A 2 -10.10 -4.85 7.08
C GLY A 2 -10.28 -5.49 8.45
N VAL A 3 -9.18 -5.99 9.04
CA VAL A 3 -9.20 -6.52 10.39
C VAL A 3 -9.15 -5.36 11.37
N ASP A 4 -10.10 -5.31 12.30
CA ASP A 4 -10.02 -4.40 13.44
C ASP A 4 -8.89 -4.85 14.37
N VAL A 5 -7.93 -3.98 14.56
CA VAL A 5 -6.76 -4.22 15.43
C VAL A 5 -6.88 -3.49 16.78
N GLY A 6 -8.05 -2.90 17.07
CA GLY A 6 -8.30 -2.14 18.28
C GLY A 6 -7.35 -0.94 18.40
N ASN A 7 -6.81 -0.70 19.58
CA ASN A 7 -5.95 0.46 19.89
C ASN A 7 -4.48 0.30 19.45
N ARG A 8 -4.14 -0.69 18.63
CA ARG A 8 -2.73 -0.92 18.22
C ARG A 8 -2.14 0.25 17.44
N TRP A 9 -2.95 0.93 16.60
CA TRP A 9 -2.50 2.10 15.86
C TRP A 9 -2.12 3.25 16.78
N GLU A 10 -2.90 3.50 17.83
CA GLU A 10 -2.57 4.51 18.83
C GLU A 10 -1.26 4.17 19.57
N ARG A 11 -1.05 2.92 19.93
CA ARG A 11 0.20 2.46 20.56
C ARG A 11 1.40 2.67 19.64
N LEU A 12 1.25 2.39 18.33
CA LEU A 12 2.30 2.65 17.35
C LEU A 12 2.59 4.15 17.22
N TYR A 13 1.54 4.98 17.20
CA TYR A 13 1.71 6.43 17.18
C TYR A 13 2.53 6.94 18.37
N GLN A 14 2.26 6.49 19.57
CA GLN A 14 3.06 6.86 20.76
C GLN A 14 4.55 6.48 20.61
N GLY A 15 4.85 5.44 19.85
CA GLY A 15 6.24 5.01 19.58
C GLY A 15 6.96 5.84 18.51
N VAL A 16 6.23 6.54 17.62
CA VAL A 16 6.86 7.27 16.49
C VAL A 16 6.69 8.79 16.56
N LYS A 17 5.83 9.31 17.44
CA LYS A 17 5.44 10.73 17.47
C LYS A 17 6.61 11.71 17.58
N ASP A 18 7.68 11.33 18.28
CA ASP A 18 8.84 12.18 18.55
C ASP A 18 9.90 12.10 17.43
N SER A 19 9.74 11.20 16.47
CA SER A 19 10.64 11.02 15.32
C SER A 19 10.00 11.37 13.95
N ILE A 20 8.80 11.95 13.98
CA ILE A 20 8.10 12.36 12.75
C ILE A 20 8.91 13.43 12.03
N GLY A 21 9.35 13.15 10.80
CA GLY A 21 10.07 14.10 9.98
C GLY A 21 11.59 14.14 10.23
N ASP A 22 12.15 13.16 10.92
CA ASP A 22 13.60 13.06 11.11
C ASP A 22 14.33 12.72 9.80
N TYR A 23 13.64 12.09 8.84
CA TYR A 23 14.12 11.69 7.50
C TYR A 23 15.44 10.91 7.53
N PHE A 24 15.75 10.26 8.64
CA PHE A 24 16.93 9.41 8.75
C PHE A 24 16.85 8.24 7.76
N TYR A 25 15.64 7.73 7.56
CA TYR A 25 15.37 6.64 6.64
C TYR A 25 14.00 6.84 5.97
N LEU A 26 13.99 7.22 4.69
CA LEU A 26 12.75 7.59 3.98
C LEU A 26 11.69 6.48 3.95
N PHE A 27 12.14 5.22 3.95
CA PHE A 27 11.21 4.09 4.02
C PHE A 27 10.42 4.06 5.34
N THR A 28 11.01 4.54 6.44
CA THR A 28 10.33 4.66 7.75
C THR A 28 9.17 5.65 7.68
N GLU A 29 9.31 6.72 6.90
CA GLU A 29 8.26 7.74 6.75
C GLU A 29 7.00 7.18 6.06
N LEU A 30 7.13 6.14 5.23
CA LEU A 30 5.96 5.44 4.68
C LEU A 30 5.14 4.76 5.80
N HIS A 31 5.83 4.13 6.77
CA HIS A 31 5.17 3.52 7.92
C HIS A 31 4.58 4.59 8.85
N THR A 32 5.29 5.70 9.04
CA THR A 32 4.80 6.85 9.79
C THR A 32 3.50 7.38 9.19
N ALA A 33 3.44 7.54 7.86
CA ALA A 33 2.21 7.95 7.17
C ALA A 33 1.04 6.97 7.39
N MET A 34 1.31 5.66 7.34
CA MET A 34 0.30 4.62 7.65
C MET A 34 -0.21 4.75 9.08
N ILE A 35 0.71 4.92 10.04
CA ILE A 35 0.37 5.07 11.47
C ILE A 35 -0.48 6.31 11.69
N LEU A 36 -0.04 7.46 11.17
CA LEU A 36 -0.74 8.74 11.33
C LEU A 36 -2.16 8.69 10.73
N SER A 37 -2.29 8.12 9.54
CA SER A 37 -3.59 7.97 8.88
C SER A 37 -4.53 7.06 9.68
N ARG A 38 -4.01 5.96 10.22
CA ARG A 38 -4.81 4.94 10.94
C ARG A 38 -5.12 5.30 12.39
N SER A 39 -4.27 6.08 13.03
CA SER A 39 -4.50 6.59 14.39
C SER A 39 -5.32 7.90 14.41
N GLY A 40 -5.72 8.42 13.23
CA GLY A 40 -6.53 9.64 13.14
C GLY A 40 -5.75 10.94 13.36
N ASN A 41 -4.43 10.89 13.31
CA ASN A 41 -3.57 12.06 13.53
C ASN A 41 -3.40 12.89 12.24
N ALA A 42 -4.50 13.43 11.71
CA ALA A 42 -4.54 14.15 10.44
C ALA A 42 -3.65 15.40 10.42
N PHE A 43 -3.53 16.11 11.54
CA PHE A 43 -2.67 17.28 11.65
C PHE A 43 -1.19 16.91 11.46
N GLN A 44 -0.70 15.88 12.16
CA GLN A 44 0.68 15.41 12.04
C GLN A 44 0.94 14.84 10.65
N LEU A 45 -0.05 14.17 10.03
CA LEU A 45 0.08 13.71 8.65
C LEU A 45 0.25 14.88 7.69
N SER A 46 -0.50 15.97 7.85
CA SER A 46 -0.33 17.18 7.03
C SER A 46 1.03 17.84 7.24
N GLN A 47 1.53 17.86 8.48
CA GLN A 47 2.88 18.33 8.79
C GLN A 47 3.96 17.46 8.14
N LEU A 48 3.82 16.14 8.17
CA LEU A 48 4.73 15.22 7.47
C LEU A 48 4.77 15.51 5.97
N HIS A 49 3.62 15.70 5.33
CA HIS A 49 3.56 16.08 3.92
C HIS A 49 4.25 17.40 3.62
N ALA A 50 3.98 18.43 4.42
CA ALA A 50 4.57 19.76 4.23
C ALA A 50 6.09 19.74 4.43
N SER A 51 6.56 19.16 5.53
CA SER A 51 7.99 19.10 5.84
C SER A 51 8.77 18.23 4.85
N LEU A 52 8.21 17.11 4.38
CA LEU A 52 8.84 16.30 3.34
C LEU A 52 8.89 17.03 2.01
N SER A 53 7.83 17.79 1.65
CA SER A 53 7.85 18.62 0.45
C SER A 53 8.93 19.70 0.51
N ASP A 54 9.12 20.36 1.65
CA ASP A 54 10.17 21.35 1.81
C ASP A 54 11.57 20.72 1.84
N TRP A 55 11.70 19.57 2.48
CA TRP A 55 12.95 18.82 2.48
C TRP A 55 13.34 18.36 1.07
N THR A 56 12.37 17.89 0.28
CA THR A 56 12.56 17.51 -1.13
C THR A 56 13.01 18.68 -2.00
N LYS A 57 12.51 19.89 -1.78
CA LYS A 57 12.95 21.10 -2.51
C LYS A 57 14.43 21.42 -2.28
N THR A 58 14.93 21.13 -1.08
CA THR A 58 16.32 21.42 -0.70
C THR A 58 17.27 20.27 -1.03
N ARG A 59 16.76 19.05 -1.08
CA ARG A 59 17.52 17.81 -1.29
C ARG A 59 16.82 16.92 -2.30
N TYR A 60 16.55 17.46 -3.49
CA TYR A 60 15.89 16.70 -4.54
C TYR A 60 16.77 15.53 -4.97
N THR A 61 16.30 14.33 -4.71
CA THR A 61 16.84 13.07 -5.21
C THR A 61 15.69 12.20 -5.71
N ASN A 62 16.04 11.14 -6.42
CA ASN A 62 15.03 10.17 -6.86
C ASN A 62 14.29 9.55 -5.66
N GLU A 63 15.03 9.26 -4.59
CA GLU A 63 14.49 8.69 -3.34
C GLU A 63 13.45 9.61 -2.70
N THR A 64 13.74 10.91 -2.62
CA THR A 64 12.82 11.87 -1.98
C THR A 64 11.54 12.03 -2.77
N SER A 65 11.63 12.07 -4.09
CA SER A 65 10.45 12.12 -4.98
C SER A 65 9.59 10.87 -4.84
N ILE A 66 10.18 9.69 -4.88
CA ILE A 66 9.48 8.41 -4.72
C ILE A 66 8.80 8.34 -3.33
N ALA A 67 9.50 8.73 -2.26
CA ALA A 67 8.94 8.73 -0.91
C ALA A 67 7.73 9.66 -0.80
N GLN A 68 7.83 10.87 -1.33
CA GLN A 68 6.74 11.85 -1.33
C GLN A 68 5.50 11.34 -2.07
N GLU A 69 5.69 10.73 -3.24
CA GLU A 69 4.59 10.14 -4.02
C GLU A 69 3.95 8.98 -3.27
N LEU A 70 4.75 8.05 -2.73
CA LEU A 70 4.22 6.90 -2.00
C LEU A 70 3.47 7.29 -0.73
N ILE A 71 3.95 8.27 0.04
CA ILE A 71 3.24 8.82 1.20
C ILE A 71 1.90 9.43 0.76
N SER A 72 1.89 10.16 -0.36
CA SER A 72 0.65 10.71 -0.92
C SER A 72 -0.31 9.62 -1.36
N GLY A 73 0.19 8.56 -2.00
CA GLY A 73 -0.61 7.40 -2.40
C GLY A 73 -1.21 6.62 -1.21
N ILE A 74 -0.42 6.42 -0.14
CA ILE A 74 -0.89 5.82 1.13
C ILE A 74 -1.98 6.68 1.75
N SER A 75 -1.76 7.99 1.84
CA SER A 75 -2.73 8.93 2.41
C SER A 75 -4.04 8.94 1.62
N ALA A 76 -3.98 8.92 0.28
CA ALA A 76 -5.15 8.81 -0.57
C ALA A 76 -5.91 7.49 -0.34
N TYR A 77 -5.19 6.37 -0.21
CA TYR A 77 -5.81 5.07 0.10
C TYR A 77 -6.56 5.11 1.43
N GLU A 78 -5.95 5.66 2.48
CA GLU A 78 -6.56 5.73 3.82
C GLU A 78 -7.73 6.72 3.85
N ALA A 79 -7.71 7.75 3.00
CA ALA A 79 -8.84 8.64 2.74
C ALA A 79 -9.94 7.98 1.88
N LYS A 80 -9.75 6.72 1.47
CA LYS A 80 -10.65 5.95 0.59
C LYS A 80 -10.72 6.47 -0.85
N ASP A 81 -9.79 7.31 -1.27
CA ASP A 81 -9.63 7.71 -2.66
C ASP A 81 -8.73 6.69 -3.38
N TYR A 82 -9.31 5.54 -3.64
CA TYR A 82 -8.58 4.40 -4.21
C TYR A 82 -8.10 4.65 -5.63
N ALA A 83 -8.80 5.48 -6.40
CA ALA A 83 -8.41 5.82 -7.77
C ALA A 83 -7.12 6.66 -7.79
N ILE A 84 -7.04 7.68 -6.94
CA ILE A 84 -5.82 8.49 -6.77
C ILE A 84 -4.70 7.64 -6.18
N ALA A 85 -4.98 6.84 -5.15
CA ALA A 85 -4.00 5.94 -4.54
C ALA A 85 -3.34 5.02 -5.58
N SER A 86 -4.16 4.36 -6.40
CA SER A 86 -3.67 3.48 -7.46
C SER A 86 -2.85 4.24 -8.49
N LYS A 87 -3.35 5.37 -9.00
CA LYS A 87 -2.66 6.20 -9.99
C LYS A 87 -1.26 6.62 -9.52
N ILE A 88 -1.09 6.88 -8.22
CA ILE A 88 0.19 7.30 -7.64
C ILE A 88 1.09 6.08 -7.39
N ILE A 89 0.59 5.02 -6.75
CA ILE A 89 1.42 3.90 -6.30
C ILE A 89 1.85 2.98 -7.46
N LEU A 90 0.99 2.78 -8.48
CA LEU A 90 1.25 1.85 -9.57
C LEU A 90 2.55 2.13 -10.34
N PRO A 91 2.87 3.39 -10.73
CA PRO A 91 4.15 3.70 -11.37
C PRO A 91 5.36 3.42 -10.49
N GLN A 92 5.22 3.62 -9.17
CA GLN A 92 6.33 3.53 -8.21
C GLN A 92 6.64 2.10 -7.73
N ARG A 93 5.83 1.11 -8.11
CA ARG A 93 5.95 -0.26 -7.56
C ARG A 93 7.29 -0.94 -7.79
N TYR A 94 8.04 -0.55 -8.83
CA TYR A 94 9.38 -1.08 -9.12
C TYR A 94 10.50 -0.25 -8.50
N SER A 95 10.19 0.93 -7.99
CA SER A 95 11.16 1.85 -7.40
C SER A 95 11.29 1.70 -5.87
N LEU A 96 10.52 0.79 -5.26
CA LEU A 96 10.51 0.61 -3.81
C LEU A 96 11.89 0.26 -3.22
N SER A 97 12.70 -0.51 -3.96
CA SER A 97 14.04 -0.91 -3.54
C SER A 97 14.99 0.28 -3.34
N VAL A 98 14.75 1.38 -4.04
CA VAL A 98 15.53 2.63 -3.92
C VAL A 98 15.40 3.23 -2.52
N LEU A 99 14.23 3.09 -1.89
CA LEU A 99 13.98 3.56 -0.52
C LEU A 99 14.52 2.60 0.54
N GLY A 100 14.96 1.41 0.16
CA GLY A 100 15.38 0.36 1.07
C GLY A 100 14.22 -0.48 1.61
N GLY A 101 14.37 -0.97 2.84
CA GLY A 101 13.44 -1.91 3.43
C GLY A 101 13.60 -3.35 2.91
N SER A 102 13.17 -4.32 3.69
CA SER A 102 13.16 -5.73 3.28
C SER A 102 12.06 -5.98 2.25
N HIS A 103 12.16 -7.08 1.51
CA HIS A 103 11.10 -7.49 0.57
C HIS A 103 9.72 -7.62 1.23
N ALA A 104 9.67 -8.10 2.47
CA ALA A 104 8.42 -8.19 3.23
C ALA A 104 7.82 -6.81 3.55
N GLN A 105 8.66 -5.84 3.85
CA GLN A 105 8.22 -4.46 4.09
C GLN A 105 7.76 -3.78 2.80
N GLN A 106 8.50 -3.95 1.69
CA GLN A 106 8.11 -3.43 0.38
C GLN A 106 6.78 -4.05 -0.11
N ASP A 107 6.53 -5.31 0.22
CA ASP A 107 5.29 -6.00 -0.12
C ASP A 107 4.04 -5.35 0.50
N VAL A 108 4.17 -4.64 1.62
CA VAL A 108 3.05 -3.87 2.21
C VAL A 108 2.54 -2.82 1.22
N ILE A 109 3.42 -2.12 0.52
CA ILE A 109 3.03 -1.14 -0.51
C ILE A 109 2.34 -1.82 -1.70
N THR A 110 2.85 -2.99 -2.11
CA THR A 110 2.19 -3.81 -3.13
C THR A 110 0.77 -4.20 -2.70
N GLN A 111 0.56 -4.52 -1.42
CA GLN A 111 -0.77 -4.81 -0.88
C GLN A 111 -1.69 -3.59 -0.87
N TYR A 112 -1.18 -2.38 -0.58
CA TYR A 112 -1.94 -1.14 -0.73
C TYR A 112 -2.45 -0.99 -2.17
N LEU A 113 -1.57 -1.18 -3.15
CA LEU A 113 -1.92 -1.09 -4.56
C LEU A 113 -2.98 -2.13 -4.97
N ILE A 114 -2.76 -3.41 -4.63
CA ILE A 114 -3.73 -4.48 -4.94
C ILE A 114 -5.09 -4.17 -4.34
N ASN A 115 -5.13 -3.73 -3.07
CA ASN A 115 -6.39 -3.38 -2.42
C ASN A 115 -7.06 -2.13 -3.03
N ALA A 116 -6.29 -1.12 -3.44
CA ALA A 116 -6.82 0.04 -4.15
C ALA A 116 -7.47 -0.38 -5.48
N GLU A 117 -6.78 -1.22 -6.26
CA GLU A 117 -7.30 -1.73 -7.54
C GLU A 117 -8.54 -2.62 -7.36
N LEU A 118 -8.58 -3.44 -6.30
CA LEU A 118 -9.78 -4.20 -5.93
C LEU A 118 -10.97 -3.29 -5.63
N LYS A 119 -10.75 -2.20 -4.88
CA LYS A 119 -11.79 -1.21 -4.56
C LYS A 119 -12.23 -0.40 -5.80
N ASN A 120 -11.34 -0.22 -6.78
CA ASN A 120 -11.62 0.40 -8.07
C ASN A 120 -12.25 -0.58 -9.08
N HIS A 121 -12.43 -1.85 -8.72
CA HIS A 121 -12.94 -2.91 -9.60
C HIS A 121 -12.06 -3.17 -10.85
N ASN A 122 -10.76 -2.91 -10.78
CA ASN A 122 -9.80 -3.09 -11.87
C ASN A 122 -9.23 -4.53 -11.87
N VAL A 123 -10.08 -5.50 -12.19
CA VAL A 123 -9.77 -6.94 -12.11
C VAL A 123 -8.52 -7.31 -12.89
N ASN A 124 -8.32 -6.75 -14.09
CA ASN A 124 -7.17 -7.05 -14.93
C ASN A 124 -5.85 -6.63 -14.26
N THR A 125 -5.83 -5.43 -13.68
CA THR A 125 -4.64 -4.93 -12.95
C THR A 125 -4.39 -5.77 -11.71
N VAL A 126 -5.42 -6.09 -10.94
CA VAL A 126 -5.31 -6.98 -9.77
C VAL A 126 -4.70 -8.31 -10.16
N THR A 127 -5.22 -8.95 -11.21
CA THR A 127 -4.73 -10.24 -11.70
C THR A 127 -3.24 -10.16 -12.08
N GLY A 128 -2.83 -9.10 -12.80
CA GLY A 128 -1.42 -8.87 -13.16
C GLY A 128 -0.52 -8.70 -11.93
N LEU A 129 -0.92 -7.85 -10.98
CA LEU A 129 -0.17 -7.60 -9.73
C LEU A 129 -0.05 -8.87 -8.87
N MET A 130 -1.10 -9.68 -8.82
CA MET A 130 -1.09 -10.93 -8.07
C MET A 130 -0.15 -11.96 -8.70
N LYS A 131 -0.17 -12.11 -10.03
CA LYS A 131 0.79 -12.96 -10.75
C LYS A 131 2.23 -12.53 -10.48
N GLU A 132 2.50 -11.24 -10.59
CA GLU A 132 3.81 -10.67 -10.30
C GLU A 132 4.24 -10.94 -8.85
N ARG A 133 3.35 -10.73 -7.88
CA ARG A 133 3.63 -10.98 -6.46
C ARG A 133 3.93 -12.44 -6.17
N VAL A 134 3.18 -13.37 -6.76
CA VAL A 134 3.42 -14.81 -6.63
C VAL A 134 4.77 -15.20 -7.24
N SER A 135 5.09 -14.74 -8.46
CA SER A 135 6.34 -15.06 -9.11
C SER A 135 7.59 -14.62 -8.33
N ARG A 136 7.47 -13.54 -7.55
CA ARG A 136 8.56 -13.04 -6.69
C ARG A 136 8.71 -13.83 -5.39
N ARG A 137 7.67 -14.56 -4.94
CA ARG A 137 7.64 -15.25 -3.65
C ARG A 137 7.98 -16.73 -3.70
N THR A 138 8.16 -17.34 -4.87
CA THR A 138 8.33 -18.80 -5.07
C THR A 138 9.52 -19.41 -4.33
N GLN A 139 10.32 -18.65 -3.59
CA GLN A 139 11.49 -19.19 -2.89
C GLN A 139 11.40 -19.24 -1.36
N TRP A 140 10.37 -18.59 -0.70
CA TRP A 140 10.47 -18.36 0.74
C TRP A 140 9.20 -18.55 1.59
N ASP A 141 8.07 -18.99 1.04
CA ASP A 141 6.81 -19.06 1.81
C ASP A 141 6.01 -20.31 1.47
N ASP A 142 5.68 -21.12 2.49
CA ASP A 142 4.79 -22.29 2.37
C ASP A 142 3.31 -21.94 2.13
N LYS A 143 2.96 -20.64 2.05
CA LYS A 143 1.62 -20.13 1.73
C LYS A 143 1.35 -19.74 0.26
N PRO A 144 2.21 -20.05 -0.74
CA PRO A 144 1.91 -19.82 -2.15
C PRO A 144 0.64 -20.55 -2.57
N GLN A 145 0.35 -21.69 -1.96
CA GLN A 145 -0.71 -22.61 -2.37
C GLN A 145 -2.10 -22.03 -2.09
N GLN A 146 -2.35 -21.48 -0.90
CA GLN A 146 -3.63 -20.83 -0.56
C GLN A 146 -3.87 -19.57 -1.41
N PHE A 147 -2.80 -18.85 -1.73
CA PHE A 147 -2.86 -17.66 -2.56
C PHE A 147 -3.07 -18.02 -4.03
N MET A 148 -2.43 -19.08 -4.52
CA MET A 148 -2.64 -19.63 -5.86
C MET A 148 -4.05 -20.21 -6.02
N GLU A 149 -4.57 -20.88 -5.01
CA GLU A 149 -5.94 -21.40 -5.00
C GLU A 149 -6.97 -20.27 -5.02
N MET A 150 -6.75 -19.20 -4.24
CA MET A 150 -7.60 -18.02 -4.28
C MET A 150 -7.52 -17.31 -5.63
N TRP A 151 -6.32 -17.22 -6.21
CA TRP A 151 -6.11 -16.64 -7.53
C TRP A 151 -6.74 -17.47 -8.63
N GLN A 152 -6.55 -18.81 -8.61
CA GLN A 152 -7.19 -19.74 -9.57
C GLN A 152 -8.72 -19.64 -9.50
N LYS A 153 -9.28 -19.48 -8.30
CA LYS A 153 -10.73 -19.23 -8.14
C LYS A 153 -11.14 -17.89 -8.77
N ILE A 154 -10.36 -16.84 -8.58
CA ILE A 154 -10.62 -15.51 -9.18
C ILE A 154 -10.50 -15.57 -10.72
N ASP A 155 -9.49 -16.27 -11.25
CA ASP A 155 -9.27 -16.39 -12.70
C ASP A 155 -10.32 -17.28 -13.36
N ALA A 156 -10.69 -18.41 -12.72
CA ALA A 156 -11.77 -19.28 -13.19
C ALA A 156 -13.15 -18.61 -13.16
N MET A 157 -13.36 -17.69 -12.24
CA MET A 157 -14.57 -16.88 -12.14
C MET A 157 -14.65 -15.82 -13.24
N LYS A 158 -13.51 -15.40 -13.81
CA LYS A 158 -13.44 -14.38 -14.86
C LYS A 158 -14.05 -14.86 -16.19
N ASP A 159 -13.87 -16.13 -16.54
CA ASP A 159 -14.27 -16.70 -17.84
C ASP A 159 -15.76 -17.02 -17.97
N GLY A 160 -16.54 -16.91 -16.89
CA GLY A 160 -17.98 -17.23 -16.89
C GLY A 160 -18.88 -16.25 -16.14
N MET A 161 -18.32 -15.16 -15.61
CA MET A 161 -19.04 -14.30 -14.66
C MET A 161 -19.21 -12.88 -15.19
N SER A 162 -20.45 -12.37 -15.08
CA SER A 162 -20.69 -10.93 -15.29
C SER A 162 -19.97 -10.11 -14.20
N ASP A 163 -19.54 -8.88 -14.55
CA ASP A 163 -18.91 -7.94 -13.62
C ASP A 163 -19.69 -7.77 -12.30
N ASP A 164 -21.02 -7.87 -12.33
CA ASP A 164 -21.87 -7.72 -11.16
C ASP A 164 -21.78 -8.90 -10.18
N VAL A 165 -21.66 -10.12 -10.67
CA VAL A 165 -21.50 -11.31 -9.83
C VAL A 165 -20.10 -11.32 -9.21
N PHE A 166 -19.09 -10.91 -9.96
CA PHE A 166 -17.73 -10.75 -9.44
C PHE A 166 -17.67 -9.68 -8.33
N ARG A 167 -18.35 -8.54 -8.51
CA ARG A 167 -18.50 -7.49 -7.48
C ARG A 167 -19.16 -7.99 -6.20
N GLN A 168 -20.17 -8.86 -6.31
CA GLN A 168 -20.84 -9.46 -5.14
C GLN A 168 -19.94 -10.41 -4.37
N LEU A 169 -19.10 -11.19 -5.06
CA LEU A 169 -18.15 -12.11 -4.43
C LEU A 169 -17.04 -11.36 -3.70
N LEU A 170 -16.50 -10.28 -4.30
CA LEU A 170 -15.51 -9.42 -3.64
C LEU A 170 -16.06 -8.76 -2.36
N ARG A 171 -17.36 -8.42 -2.32
CA ARG A 171 -18.03 -7.89 -1.11
C ARG A 171 -18.18 -8.93 0.00
N LYS A 172 -18.29 -10.21 -0.34
CA LYS A 172 -18.41 -11.31 0.63
C LYS A 172 -17.06 -11.81 1.16
N ALA A 173 -15.96 -11.49 0.46
CA ALA A 173 -14.60 -11.86 0.85
C ALA A 173 -13.90 -10.80 1.75
N GLN A 174 -14.63 -9.77 2.14
CA GLN A 174 -14.21 -8.71 3.09
C GLN A 174 -14.75 -8.97 4.48
#